data_809ca9c1849fa11a6a31d8c0680eee14
#
_entry.id   809ca9c1849fa11a6a31d8c0680eee14
#
_cell.length_a   1.000
_cell.length_b   1.000
_cell.length_c   1.000
_cell.angle_alpha   90.00
_cell.angle_beta   90.00
_cell.angle_gamma   90.00
#
_symmetry.space_group_name_H-M   'P 1'
#
loop_
_entity.id
_entity.type
_entity.pdbx_description
1 polymer ?
#
loop_
_entity_poly.entity_id
_entity_poly.type
_entity_poly.pdbx_seq_one_letter_code
_entity_poly.pdbx_strand_id
1 'polypeptide(L)'
;HWKNHEKKSWIQYEGYITAKSVTDIYYLTHRLTHSDAETRKILSKLFTLFHLLDTTSLDCRKAISSEIGDYEDALMVETAIRSEMDCIVTRNVKDYMKSPVKVCEPSALLKLLEEENETE
;
A
#
# COMPACT_ATOMS: atom_id res chain seq x y z
N HIS A 1 -0.07 0.83 1.64
CA HIS A 1 1.23 0.92 2.32
C HIS A 1 1.28 2.14 3.21
N TRP A 2 1.83 2.00 4.39
CA TRP A 2 1.91 3.07 5.37
C TRP A 2 3.33 3.23 5.90
N LYS A 3 3.74 4.48 6.09
CA LYS A 3 5.01 4.83 6.71
C LYS A 3 4.74 5.77 7.88
N ASN A 4 5.32 5.44 9.04
CA ASN A 4 5.17 6.23 10.25
C ASN A 4 6.19 7.36 10.29
N HIS A 5 5.72 8.58 10.62
CA HIS A 5 6.57 9.74 10.85
C HIS A 5 6.28 10.32 12.23
N GLU A 6 7.32 10.48 13.02
CA GLU A 6 7.21 11.23 14.26
C GLU A 6 7.55 12.69 14.01
N LYS A 7 6.69 13.58 14.49
CA LYS A 7 6.92 15.02 14.39
C LYS A 7 6.47 15.66 15.69
N LYS A 8 7.43 16.10 16.51
CA LYS A 8 7.19 16.59 17.88
C LYS A 8 6.57 15.46 18.72
N SER A 9 5.44 15.71 19.38
CA SER A 9 4.69 14.70 20.14
C SER A 9 3.64 13.97 19.31
N TRP A 10 3.58 14.26 18.00
CA TRP A 10 2.54 13.70 17.12
C TRP A 10 3.11 12.57 16.26
N ILE A 11 2.34 11.49 16.16
CA ILE A 11 2.64 10.42 15.21
C ILE A 11 1.76 10.65 13.98
N GLN A 12 2.41 10.79 12.83
CA GLN A 12 1.73 10.98 11.55
C GLN A 12 1.96 9.76 10.67
N TYR A 13 0.94 9.40 9.91
CA TYR A 13 1.00 8.28 8.99
C TYR A 13 0.83 8.76 7.56
N GLU A 14 1.64 8.22 6.67
CA GLU A 14 1.54 8.48 5.24
C GLU A 14 1.16 7.21 4.51
N GLY A 15 0.17 7.32 3.64
CA GLY A 15 -0.27 6.21 2.81
C GLY A 15 0.42 6.24 1.45
N TYR A 16 0.78 5.05 0.96
CA TYR A 16 1.47 4.86 -0.30
C TYR A 16 0.72 3.86 -1.16
N ILE A 17 0.67 4.12 -2.47
CA ILE A 17 0.12 3.21 -3.47
C ILE A 17 1.23 2.93 -4.46
N THR A 18 1.46 1.66 -4.82
CA THR A 18 2.47 1.35 -5.84
C THR A 18 1.96 1.78 -7.22
N ALA A 19 2.86 2.29 -8.03
CA ALA A 19 2.54 2.66 -9.41
C ALA A 19 1.92 1.49 -10.19
N LYS A 20 2.36 0.28 -9.89
CA LYS A 20 1.82 -0.94 -10.49
C LYS A 20 0.34 -1.15 -10.17
N SER A 21 -0.10 -0.77 -8.98
CA SER A 21 -1.49 -0.94 -8.54
C SER A 21 -2.46 0.08 -9.15
N VAL A 22 -1.97 1.15 -9.73
CA VAL A 22 -2.80 2.25 -10.26
C VAL A 22 -3.76 1.77 -11.35
N THR A 23 -3.29 0.92 -12.26
CA THR A 23 -4.16 0.40 -13.32
C THR A 23 -5.27 -0.49 -12.78
N ASP A 24 -4.99 -1.27 -11.75
CA ASP A 24 -6.00 -2.11 -11.11
C ASP A 24 -7.07 -1.23 -10.46
N ILE A 25 -6.64 -0.17 -9.77
CA ILE A 25 -7.56 0.80 -9.16
C ILE A 25 -8.39 1.49 -10.25
N TYR A 26 -7.76 1.84 -11.37
CA TYR A 26 -8.46 2.43 -12.50
C TYR A 26 -9.61 1.53 -12.98
N TYR A 27 -9.34 0.26 -13.25
CA TYR A 27 -10.35 -0.64 -13.79
C TYR A 27 -11.46 -0.95 -12.78
N LEU A 28 -11.13 -1.10 -11.52
CA LEU A 28 -12.14 -1.29 -10.47
C LEU A 28 -13.04 -0.07 -10.35
N THR A 29 -12.48 1.12 -10.40
CA THR A 29 -13.24 2.37 -10.31
C THR A 29 -14.08 2.58 -11.57
N HIS A 30 -13.53 2.28 -12.75
CA HIS A 30 -14.23 2.41 -14.01
C HIS A 30 -15.49 1.53 -14.06
N ARG A 31 -15.48 0.37 -13.43
CA ARG A 31 -16.68 -0.49 -13.34
C ARG A 31 -17.82 0.21 -12.63
N LEU A 32 -17.53 1.15 -11.74
CA LEU A 32 -18.54 1.90 -10.99
C LEU A 32 -18.99 3.14 -11.74
N THR A 33 -18.05 3.86 -12.37
CA THR A 33 -18.35 5.15 -13.02
C THR A 33 -18.84 5.01 -14.45
N HIS A 34 -18.40 3.96 -15.15
CA HIS A 34 -18.62 3.74 -16.59
C HIS A 34 -18.15 4.93 -17.45
N SER A 35 -17.21 5.72 -16.93
CA SER A 35 -16.69 6.91 -17.58
C SER A 35 -15.20 7.05 -17.35
N ASP A 36 -14.41 7.12 -18.44
CA ASP A 36 -12.98 7.35 -18.33
C ASP A 36 -12.68 8.70 -17.67
N ALA A 37 -13.40 9.74 -18.07
CA ALA A 37 -13.20 11.09 -17.53
C ALA A 37 -13.44 11.13 -16.02
N GLU A 38 -14.53 10.53 -15.54
CA GLU A 38 -14.85 10.47 -14.12
C GLU A 38 -13.82 9.63 -13.35
N THR A 39 -13.38 8.51 -13.93
CA THR A 39 -12.38 7.64 -13.30
C THR A 39 -11.04 8.36 -13.13
N ARG A 40 -10.57 9.06 -14.17
CA ARG A 40 -9.34 9.84 -14.10
C ARG A 40 -9.41 10.95 -13.05
N LYS A 41 -10.57 11.55 -12.91
CA LYS A 41 -10.81 12.59 -11.91
C LYS A 41 -10.70 12.02 -10.49
N ILE A 42 -11.26 10.84 -10.26
CA ILE A 42 -11.18 10.14 -8.98
C ILE A 42 -9.71 9.78 -8.67
N LEU A 43 -8.98 9.24 -9.66
CA LEU A 43 -7.55 8.93 -9.49
C LEU A 43 -6.74 10.18 -9.15
N SER A 44 -7.03 11.30 -9.80
CA SER A 44 -6.34 12.54 -9.51
C SER A 44 -6.50 12.97 -8.06
N LYS A 45 -7.70 12.82 -7.51
CA LYS A 45 -7.96 13.07 -6.09
C LYS A 45 -7.21 12.09 -5.19
N LEU A 46 -7.20 10.82 -5.57
CA LEU A 46 -6.49 9.79 -4.82
C LEU A 46 -5.00 10.11 -4.72
N PHE A 47 -4.40 10.63 -5.78
CA PHE A 47 -2.98 11.02 -5.81
C PHE A 47 -2.66 12.23 -4.94
N THR A 48 -3.65 12.99 -4.51
CA THR A 48 -3.44 14.05 -3.53
C THR A 48 -3.44 13.52 -2.10
N LEU A 49 -4.06 12.37 -1.88
CA LEU A 49 -4.18 11.75 -0.55
C LEU A 49 -3.07 10.73 -0.27
N PHE A 50 -2.56 10.08 -1.31
CA PHE A 50 -1.56 9.03 -1.19
C PHE A 50 -0.36 9.33 -2.06
N HIS A 51 0.81 8.97 -1.59
CA HIS A 51 2.04 9.03 -2.38
C HIS A 51 2.09 7.86 -3.34
N LEU A 52 2.62 8.08 -4.53
CA LEU A 52 2.89 6.99 -5.47
C LEU A 52 4.30 6.45 -5.23
N LEU A 53 4.39 5.15 -5.17
CA LEU A 53 5.63 4.44 -4.92
C LEU A 53 6.03 3.65 -6.16
N ASP A 54 7.22 3.92 -6.67
CA ASP A 54 7.70 3.23 -7.88
C ASP A 54 8.01 1.76 -7.60
N THR A 55 7.71 0.92 -8.59
CA THR A 55 8.19 -0.45 -8.66
C THR A 55 9.39 -0.46 -9.60
N THR A 56 10.53 -0.95 -9.12
CA THR A 56 11.78 -0.91 -9.89
C THR A 56 12.10 -2.26 -10.51
N SER A 57 13.05 -2.25 -11.47
CA SER A 57 13.54 -3.48 -12.07
C SER A 57 14.18 -4.40 -11.04
N LEU A 58 14.83 -3.84 -10.02
CA LEU A 58 15.41 -4.62 -8.93
C LEU A 58 14.34 -5.34 -8.11
N ASP A 59 13.22 -4.66 -7.83
CA ASP A 59 12.09 -5.27 -7.13
C ASP A 59 11.57 -6.48 -7.91
N CYS A 60 11.44 -6.33 -9.21
CA CYS A 60 10.98 -7.42 -10.09
C CYS A 60 11.92 -8.62 -10.06
N ARG A 61 13.24 -8.37 -10.06
CA ARG A 61 14.25 -9.42 -10.02
C ARG A 61 14.25 -10.16 -8.68
N LYS A 62 14.18 -9.41 -7.59
CA LYS A 62 14.17 -10.00 -6.25
C LYS A 62 12.90 -10.83 -5.99
N ALA A 63 11.78 -10.43 -6.55
CA ALA A 63 10.53 -11.14 -6.40
C ALA A 63 10.56 -12.56 -7.00
N ILE A 64 11.43 -12.81 -7.99
CA ILE A 64 11.58 -14.12 -8.62
C ILE A 64 11.93 -15.21 -7.62
N SER A 65 12.78 -14.90 -6.63
CA SER A 65 13.23 -15.87 -5.62
C SER A 65 12.51 -15.74 -4.29
N SER A 66 11.43 -14.98 -4.24
CA SER A 66 10.64 -14.81 -3.02
C SER A 66 9.91 -16.09 -2.62
N GLU A 67 9.75 -16.29 -1.31
CA GLU A 67 8.94 -17.38 -0.77
C GLU A 67 7.44 -17.10 -0.81
N ILE A 68 7.03 -15.88 -1.16
CA ILE A 68 5.63 -15.52 -1.35
C ILE A 68 5.14 -16.21 -2.63
N GLY A 69 4.03 -16.97 -2.52
CA GLY A 69 3.56 -17.82 -3.62
C GLY A 69 3.06 -17.09 -4.84
N ASP A 70 2.42 -15.95 -4.67
CA ASP A 70 1.93 -15.13 -5.77
C ASP A 70 2.99 -14.10 -6.14
N TYR A 71 3.35 -14.04 -7.43
CA TYR A 71 4.42 -13.13 -7.88
C TYR A 71 4.06 -11.66 -7.68
N GLU A 72 2.82 -11.30 -7.91
CA GLU A 72 2.36 -9.92 -7.72
C GLU A 72 2.50 -9.48 -6.27
N ASP A 73 2.13 -10.35 -5.34
CA ASP A 73 2.28 -10.11 -3.90
C ASP A 73 3.77 -10.07 -3.52
N ALA A 74 4.58 -10.94 -4.10
CA ALA A 74 6.03 -10.93 -3.89
C ALA A 74 6.64 -9.61 -4.33
N LEU A 75 6.20 -9.10 -5.47
CA LEU A 75 6.65 -7.80 -5.98
C LEU A 75 6.27 -6.66 -5.04
N MET A 76 5.06 -6.72 -4.49
CA MET A 76 4.59 -5.74 -3.51
C MET A 76 5.49 -5.74 -2.27
N VAL A 77 5.82 -6.93 -1.76
CA VAL A 77 6.68 -7.07 -0.58
C VAL A 77 8.08 -6.52 -0.85
N GLU A 78 8.67 -6.84 -2.00
CA GLU A 78 10.01 -6.34 -2.35
C GLU A 78 10.04 -4.82 -2.50
N THR A 79 8.98 -4.25 -3.09
CA THR A 79 8.83 -2.80 -3.18
C THR A 79 8.74 -2.16 -1.79
N ALA A 80 7.99 -2.78 -0.88
CA ALA A 80 7.84 -2.29 0.49
C ALA A 80 9.16 -2.37 1.27
N ILE A 81 9.92 -3.44 1.10
CA ILE A 81 11.24 -3.60 1.74
C ILE A 81 12.19 -2.50 1.28
N ARG A 82 12.33 -2.34 -0.03
CA ARG A 82 13.25 -1.34 -0.61
C ARG A 82 12.90 0.07 -0.17
N SER A 83 11.63 0.36 -0.01
CA SER A 83 11.12 1.69 0.35
C SER A 83 10.99 1.88 1.85
N GLU A 84 11.43 0.90 2.65
CA GLU A 84 11.40 0.95 4.10
C GLU A 84 10.00 1.25 4.67
N MET A 85 8.99 0.61 4.11
CA MET A 85 7.63 0.73 4.60
C MET A 85 7.48 0.01 5.94
N ASP A 86 6.69 0.59 6.83
CA ASP A 86 6.46 0.00 8.15
C ASP A 86 5.45 -1.15 8.09
N CYS A 87 4.54 -1.11 7.12
CA CYS A 87 3.43 -2.05 7.08
C CYS A 87 2.81 -2.12 5.69
N ILE A 88 2.39 -3.32 5.31
CA ILE A 88 1.55 -3.54 4.14
C ILE A 88 0.11 -3.71 4.62
N VAL A 89 -0.82 -2.99 4.02
CA VAL A 89 -2.24 -3.08 4.36
C VAL A 89 -2.96 -3.87 3.28
N THR A 90 -3.59 -4.97 3.65
CA THR A 90 -4.28 -5.85 2.71
C THR A 90 -5.41 -6.61 3.40
N ARG A 91 -6.43 -6.98 2.64
CA ARG A 91 -7.51 -7.85 3.11
C ARG A 91 -7.09 -9.33 3.08
N ASN A 92 -6.02 -9.65 2.36
CA ASN A 92 -5.56 -11.03 2.17
C ASN A 92 -4.28 -11.30 2.95
N VAL A 93 -4.30 -11.07 4.26
CA VAL A 93 -3.14 -11.22 5.14
C VAL A 93 -2.47 -12.58 4.98
N LYS A 94 -3.24 -13.65 4.83
CA LYS A 94 -2.70 -15.00 4.70
C LYS A 94 -1.80 -15.19 3.47
N ASP A 95 -2.00 -14.39 2.42
CA ASP A 95 -1.18 -14.47 1.21
C ASP A 95 0.23 -13.89 1.44
N TYR A 96 0.41 -13.16 2.55
CA TYR A 96 1.66 -12.51 2.91
C TYR A 96 2.34 -13.12 4.14
N MET A 97 1.99 -14.32 4.54
CA MET A 97 2.49 -14.92 5.79
C MET A 97 4.00 -15.02 5.87
N LYS A 98 4.69 -15.15 4.73
CA LYS A 98 6.15 -15.22 4.69
C LYS A 98 6.81 -13.85 4.45
N SER A 99 6.04 -12.77 4.54
CA SER A 99 6.57 -11.41 4.38
C SER A 99 7.41 -11.00 5.57
N PRO A 100 8.63 -10.45 5.34
CA PRO A 100 9.41 -9.83 6.42
C PRO A 100 8.86 -8.47 6.83
N VAL A 101 8.02 -7.85 6.00
CA VAL A 101 7.34 -6.59 6.34
C VAL A 101 6.05 -6.93 7.08
N LYS A 102 5.75 -6.17 8.13
CA LYS A 102 4.52 -6.33 8.87
C LYS A 102 3.31 -6.16 7.95
N VAL A 103 2.33 -7.03 8.10
CA VAL A 103 1.10 -7.00 7.30
C VAL A 103 -0.10 -6.92 8.22
N CYS A 104 -1.05 -6.07 7.89
CA CYS A 104 -2.27 -5.93 8.68
C CYS A 104 -3.48 -5.66 7.79
N GLU A 105 -4.65 -6.00 8.30
CA GLU A 105 -5.91 -5.67 7.63
C GLU A 105 -6.27 -4.20 7.84
N PRO A 106 -7.04 -3.60 6.92
CA PRO A 106 -7.46 -2.20 7.06
C PRO A 106 -8.14 -1.89 8.38
N SER A 107 -8.99 -2.80 8.88
CA SER A 107 -9.69 -2.62 10.15
C SER A 107 -8.73 -2.60 11.34
N ALA A 108 -7.71 -3.46 11.32
CA ALA A 108 -6.70 -3.51 12.37
C ALA A 108 -5.86 -2.23 12.38
N LEU A 109 -5.51 -1.71 11.20
CA LEU A 109 -4.77 -0.47 11.09
C LEU A 109 -5.56 0.72 11.64
N LEU A 110 -6.83 0.83 11.28
CA LEU A 110 -7.70 1.90 11.78
C LEU A 110 -7.78 1.87 13.30
N LYS A 111 -7.87 0.69 13.89
CA LYS A 111 -7.90 0.53 15.35
C LYS A 111 -6.61 1.01 16.00
N LEU A 112 -5.46 0.67 15.42
CA LEU A 112 -4.16 1.13 15.91
C LEU A 112 -4.04 2.65 15.82
N LEU A 113 -4.50 3.25 14.74
CA LEU A 113 -4.48 4.69 14.56
C LEU A 113 -5.35 5.40 15.59
N GLU A 114 -6.52 4.85 15.89
CA GLU A 114 -7.42 5.38 16.90
C GLU A 114 -6.79 5.31 18.31
N GLU A 115 -6.18 4.18 18.66
CA GLU A 115 -5.52 3.99 19.96
C GLU A 115 -4.36 4.97 20.16
N GLU A 116 -3.55 5.20 19.14
CA GLU A 116 -2.43 6.11 19.21
C GLU A 116 -2.89 7.57 19.33
N ASN A 117 -3.98 7.94 18.66
CA ASN A 117 -4.54 9.28 18.78
C ASN A 117 -5.14 9.53 20.16
N GLU A 118 -5.70 8.51 20.80
CA GLU A 118 -6.27 8.62 22.15
C GLU A 118 -5.20 8.79 23.22
N THR A 119 -3.98 8.30 22.99
CA THR A 119 -2.89 8.39 23.97
C THR A 119 -2.15 9.72 23.94
N GLU A 120 -2.45 10.55 22.97
CA GLU A 120 -1.91 11.90 22.86
C GLU A 120 -2.80 12.94 23.51
#